data_d460f7c9815d7abedb5c731f74b1970b
#
_entry.id   d460f7c9815d7abedb5c731f74b1970b
#
_cell.length_a   1.000
_cell.length_b   1.000
_cell.length_c   1.000
_cell.angle_alpha   90.00
_cell.angle_beta   90.00
_cell.angle_gamma   90.00
#
_symmetry.space_group_name_H-M   'P 1'
#
loop_
_entity.id
_entity.type
_entity.pdbx_description
1 polymer ?
#
loop_
_entity_poly.entity_id
_entity_poly.type
_entity_poly.pdbx_seq_one_letter_code
_entity_poly.pdbx_strand_id
1 'polypeptide(L)'
;MLSIDKFLEYLRSELNRSQRTVENYREDLKLFEQYARNLSESFTWESVDSDMIRNWMEHMIDAGNKATSVNRRLSALKMFYRFALVRHYVESDPAHSLKGPKESKPLPQFLKENEMDELLDRKMWGDDYNNVRARTIIILFYETGMRLSELIGLDVDDVNFIKKEIKITGKGSKQRIVPFGDELKNALSEYLALRAQRVMVRSGALLLEDKGGRMSPVQVREIVKENLARVCSLKKKSPHVLRHTFATAMLNHGAGIESLKRLLGHAKLSTTEIYTHTTFEQLKRVYIEAHPRA
;
A
#
# COMPACT_ATOMS: atom_id res chain seq x y z
N MET A 1 -26.97 22.31 10.15
CA MET A 1 -25.90 22.08 11.11
C MET A 1 -24.84 21.20 10.48
N LEU A 2 -23.60 21.61 10.53
CA LEU A 2 -22.44 20.86 10.03
C LEU A 2 -22.17 19.65 10.94
N SER A 3 -21.88 18.48 10.37
CA SER A 3 -21.55 17.27 11.14
C SER A 3 -20.56 16.37 10.40
N ILE A 4 -19.82 15.57 11.15
CA ILE A 4 -18.91 14.56 10.59
C ILE A 4 -19.67 13.59 9.67
N ASP A 5 -20.86 13.14 10.07
CA ASP A 5 -21.60 12.13 9.30
C ASP A 5 -22.01 12.64 7.90
N LYS A 6 -22.47 13.88 7.78
CA LYS A 6 -22.76 14.50 6.47
C LYS A 6 -21.53 14.56 5.57
N PHE A 7 -20.37 14.87 6.14
CA PHE A 7 -19.11 14.86 5.40
C PHE A 7 -18.70 13.46 4.98
N LEU A 8 -18.87 12.46 5.85
CA LEU A 8 -18.54 11.08 5.51
C LEU A 8 -19.46 10.50 4.44
N GLU A 9 -20.73 10.92 4.43
CA GLU A 9 -21.68 10.60 3.36
C GLU A 9 -21.23 11.21 2.02
N TYR A 10 -20.87 12.50 2.02
CA TYR A 10 -20.28 13.17 0.85
C TYR A 10 -19.05 12.43 0.31
N LEU A 11 -18.14 11.97 1.19
CA LEU A 11 -16.96 11.20 0.79
C LEU A 11 -17.32 9.88 0.10
N ARG A 12 -18.40 9.23 0.56
CA ARG A 12 -18.86 7.95 -0.01
C ARG A 12 -19.61 8.15 -1.32
N SER A 13 -20.64 8.99 -1.29
CA SER A 13 -21.61 9.13 -2.38
C SER A 13 -21.09 9.98 -3.54
N GLU A 14 -20.44 11.11 -3.26
CA GLU A 14 -20.02 12.05 -4.30
C GLU A 14 -18.55 11.87 -4.69
N LEU A 15 -17.65 11.63 -3.73
CA LEU A 15 -16.23 11.46 -4.01
C LEU A 15 -15.79 10.00 -4.19
N ASN A 16 -16.69 9.06 -4.01
CA ASN A 16 -16.45 7.61 -4.16
C ASN A 16 -15.15 7.15 -3.46
N ARG A 17 -14.93 7.65 -2.22
CA ARG A 17 -13.73 7.32 -1.44
C ARG A 17 -13.83 5.91 -0.87
N SER A 18 -12.68 5.23 -0.78
CA SER A 18 -12.63 3.90 -0.20
C SER A 18 -13.09 3.92 1.27
N GLN A 19 -13.72 2.82 1.71
CA GLN A 19 -14.18 2.65 3.10
C GLN A 19 -13.06 2.98 4.11
N ARG A 20 -11.84 2.52 3.88
CA ARG A 20 -10.67 2.82 4.72
C ARG A 20 -10.35 4.31 4.81
N THR A 21 -10.51 5.04 3.69
CA THR A 21 -10.31 6.50 3.67
C THR A 21 -11.37 7.20 4.51
N VAL A 22 -12.62 6.78 4.39
CA VAL A 22 -13.74 7.34 5.16
C VAL A 22 -13.55 7.09 6.66
N GLU A 23 -13.11 5.89 7.04
CA GLU A 23 -12.82 5.54 8.44
C GLU A 23 -11.67 6.39 9.01
N ASN A 24 -10.57 6.56 8.28
CA ASN A 24 -9.46 7.40 8.72
C ASN A 24 -9.89 8.86 8.93
N TYR A 25 -10.71 9.42 8.03
CA TYR A 25 -11.23 10.78 8.20
C TYR A 25 -12.15 10.87 9.40
N ARG A 26 -13.01 9.88 9.63
CA ARG A 26 -13.86 9.82 10.82
C ARG A 26 -13.04 9.85 12.10
N GLU A 27 -12.02 9.00 12.20
CA GLU A 27 -11.14 8.93 13.36
C GLU A 27 -10.41 10.26 13.60
N ASP A 28 -9.86 10.86 12.54
CA ASP A 28 -9.13 12.12 12.63
C ASP A 28 -10.01 13.29 13.07
N LEU A 29 -11.23 13.39 12.53
CA LEU A 29 -12.18 14.44 12.90
C LEU A 29 -12.73 14.25 14.31
N LYS A 30 -12.99 13.01 14.74
CA LYS A 30 -13.40 12.72 16.12
C LYS A 30 -12.33 13.11 17.14
N LEU A 31 -11.05 12.90 16.82
CA LEU A 31 -9.95 13.32 17.70
C LEU A 31 -9.91 14.86 17.86
N PHE A 32 -10.14 15.59 16.78
CA PHE A 32 -10.25 17.05 16.87
C PHE A 32 -11.49 17.48 17.65
N GLU A 33 -12.65 16.91 17.37
CA GLU A 33 -13.89 17.19 18.08
C GLU A 33 -13.74 16.98 19.59
N GLN A 34 -13.12 15.86 19.99
CA GLN A 34 -12.85 15.57 21.40
C GLN A 34 -11.94 16.63 22.03
N TYR A 35 -10.86 17.03 21.34
CA TYR A 35 -9.98 18.09 21.81
C TYR A 35 -10.73 19.43 21.97
N ALA A 36 -11.51 19.82 20.98
CA ALA A 36 -12.26 21.10 21.00
C ALA A 36 -13.35 21.12 22.06
N ARG A 37 -14.06 20.02 22.30
CA ARG A 37 -15.05 19.90 23.39
C ARG A 37 -14.42 19.95 24.78
N ASN A 38 -13.20 19.49 24.94
CA ASN A 38 -12.47 19.65 26.22
C ASN A 38 -12.07 21.10 26.51
N LEU A 39 -11.97 21.96 25.48
CA LEU A 39 -11.69 23.39 25.63
C LEU A 39 -12.95 24.21 25.83
N SER A 40 -14.08 23.80 25.24
CA SER A 40 -15.34 24.55 25.32
C SER A 40 -16.54 23.60 25.25
N GLU A 41 -17.38 23.61 26.29
CA GLU A 41 -18.63 22.83 26.30
C GLU A 41 -19.62 23.28 25.21
N SER A 42 -19.54 24.54 24.77
CA SER A 42 -20.37 25.13 23.70
C SER A 42 -19.79 24.91 22.30
N PHE A 43 -18.85 23.99 22.13
CA PHE A 43 -18.22 23.70 20.84
C PHE A 43 -19.24 23.40 19.72
N THR A 44 -19.08 24.09 18.61
CA THR A 44 -19.71 23.77 17.33
C THR A 44 -18.64 23.78 16.22
N TRP A 45 -18.88 23.06 15.15
CA TRP A 45 -17.94 23.06 14.01
C TRP A 45 -17.86 24.41 13.31
N GLU A 46 -18.92 25.22 13.42
CA GLU A 46 -19.01 26.55 12.87
C GLU A 46 -18.21 27.57 13.67
N SER A 47 -17.95 27.33 14.98
CA SER A 47 -17.20 28.23 15.85
C SER A 47 -15.67 28.02 15.81
N VAL A 48 -15.19 27.07 15.06
CA VAL A 48 -13.75 26.77 14.97
C VAL A 48 -13.02 27.84 14.16
N ASP A 49 -11.94 28.34 14.72
CA ASP A 49 -11.00 29.26 14.06
C ASP A 49 -9.64 28.62 13.78
N SER A 50 -8.78 29.38 13.10
CA SER A 50 -7.44 28.93 12.76
C SER A 50 -6.55 28.71 13.98
N ASP A 51 -6.77 29.45 15.07
CA ASP A 51 -5.94 29.37 16.27
C ASP A 51 -6.26 28.09 17.05
N MET A 52 -7.52 27.69 17.13
CA MET A 52 -7.91 26.42 17.73
C MET A 52 -7.24 25.25 17.00
N ILE A 53 -7.18 25.29 15.66
CA ILE A 53 -6.51 24.23 14.87
C ILE A 53 -4.99 24.26 15.09
N ARG A 54 -4.35 25.44 15.20
CA ARG A 54 -2.93 25.56 15.54
C ARG A 54 -2.63 24.96 16.91
N ASN A 55 -3.39 25.36 17.92
CA ASN A 55 -3.24 24.84 19.28
C ASN A 55 -3.40 23.31 19.34
N TRP A 56 -4.33 22.76 18.56
CA TRP A 56 -4.45 21.31 18.44
C TRP A 56 -3.23 20.66 17.79
N MET A 57 -2.65 21.28 16.75
CA MET A 57 -1.43 20.76 16.12
C MET A 57 -0.25 20.78 17.10
N GLU A 58 -0.10 21.86 17.89
CA GLU A 58 0.93 21.98 18.94
C GLU A 58 0.73 20.91 20.01
N HIS A 59 -0.50 20.79 20.53
CA HIS A 59 -0.86 19.75 21.50
C HIS A 59 -0.51 18.33 20.99
N MET A 60 -0.75 18.04 19.70
CA MET A 60 -0.37 16.76 19.13
C MET A 60 1.16 16.56 19.07
N ILE A 61 1.92 17.61 18.79
CA ILE A 61 3.39 17.56 18.75
C ILE A 61 3.93 17.32 20.15
N ASP A 62 3.44 18.04 21.15
CA ASP A 62 3.82 17.91 22.55
C ASP A 62 3.49 16.52 23.11
N ALA A 63 2.38 15.94 22.66
CA ALA A 63 2.04 14.54 22.94
C ALA A 63 2.88 13.49 22.16
N GLY A 64 3.94 13.92 21.45
CA GLY A 64 4.87 13.03 20.75
C GLY A 64 4.38 12.48 19.41
N ASN A 65 3.33 13.07 18.81
CA ASN A 65 2.87 12.63 17.50
C ASN A 65 3.90 13.00 16.41
N LYS A 66 4.08 12.11 15.44
CA LYS A 66 4.95 12.37 14.28
C LYS A 66 4.35 13.43 13.37
N ALA A 67 5.21 14.25 12.74
CA ALA A 67 4.81 15.26 11.76
C ALA A 67 3.88 14.70 10.66
N THR A 68 4.12 13.48 10.19
CA THR A 68 3.26 12.81 9.22
C THR A 68 1.83 12.56 9.73
N SER A 69 1.66 12.25 11.01
CA SER A 69 0.34 12.06 11.64
C SER A 69 -0.39 13.39 11.79
N VAL A 70 0.31 14.43 12.23
CA VAL A 70 -0.24 15.80 12.35
C VAL A 70 -0.68 16.30 10.98
N ASN A 71 0.15 16.16 9.94
CA ASN A 71 -0.16 16.59 8.58
C ASN A 71 -1.36 15.83 7.98
N ARG A 72 -1.48 14.52 8.27
CA ARG A 72 -2.64 13.72 7.82
C ARG A 72 -3.93 14.23 8.45
N ARG A 73 -3.91 14.50 9.76
CA ARG A 73 -5.07 15.01 10.49
C ARG A 73 -5.44 16.42 10.06
N LEU A 74 -4.46 17.29 9.85
CA LEU A 74 -4.69 18.62 9.26
C LEU A 74 -5.32 18.51 7.86
N SER A 75 -4.90 17.54 7.05
CA SER A 75 -5.49 17.28 5.73
C SER A 75 -6.96 16.84 5.83
N ALA A 76 -7.31 16.11 6.88
CA ALA A 76 -8.72 15.76 7.16
C ALA A 76 -9.56 16.98 7.49
N LEU A 77 -9.08 17.89 8.35
CA LEU A 77 -9.76 19.15 8.65
C LEU A 77 -9.90 20.04 7.41
N LYS A 78 -8.85 20.17 6.59
CA LYS A 78 -8.92 20.95 5.33
C LYS A 78 -9.99 20.40 4.39
N MET A 79 -10.08 19.09 4.23
CA MET A 79 -11.11 18.49 3.38
C MET A 79 -12.51 18.69 3.96
N PHE A 80 -12.65 18.60 5.28
CA PHE A 80 -13.91 18.83 6.00
C PHE A 80 -14.39 20.27 5.87
N TYR A 81 -13.52 21.25 6.11
CA TYR A 81 -13.90 22.67 6.00
C TYR A 81 -14.09 23.11 4.54
N ARG A 82 -13.37 22.53 3.60
CA ARG A 82 -13.65 22.74 2.18
C ARG A 82 -15.05 22.25 1.80
N PHE A 83 -15.46 21.08 2.29
CA PHE A 83 -16.82 20.60 2.13
C PHE A 83 -17.82 21.53 2.79
N ALA A 84 -17.55 21.96 4.03
CA ALA A 84 -18.42 22.87 4.78
C ALA A 84 -18.61 24.22 4.06
N LEU A 85 -17.54 24.79 3.50
CA LEU A 85 -17.57 26.03 2.73
C LEU A 85 -18.40 25.89 1.45
N VAL A 86 -18.16 24.82 0.65
CA VAL A 86 -18.88 24.55 -0.59
C VAL A 86 -20.38 24.33 -0.34
N ARG A 87 -20.74 23.75 0.79
CA ARG A 87 -22.13 23.51 1.19
C ARG A 87 -22.75 24.67 2.01
N HIS A 88 -22.05 25.79 2.12
CA HIS A 88 -22.50 26.97 2.87
C HIS A 88 -22.86 26.70 4.33
N TYR A 89 -22.15 25.74 4.98
CA TYR A 89 -22.26 25.52 6.43
C TYR A 89 -21.41 26.50 7.22
N VAL A 90 -20.35 27.02 6.60
CA VAL A 90 -19.45 28.06 7.16
C VAL A 90 -19.19 29.14 6.10
N GLU A 91 -18.86 30.34 6.54
CA GLU A 91 -18.54 31.47 5.65
C GLU A 91 -17.07 31.49 5.23
N SER A 92 -16.19 30.87 6.01
CA SER A 92 -14.76 30.78 5.75
C SER A 92 -14.18 29.41 6.13
N ASP A 93 -13.05 29.04 5.53
CA ASP A 93 -12.32 27.81 5.83
C ASP A 93 -11.15 28.12 6.79
N PRO A 94 -11.27 27.80 8.09
CA PRO A 94 -10.24 28.10 9.08
C PRO A 94 -8.96 27.25 8.91
N ALA A 95 -9.03 26.15 8.15
CA ALA A 95 -7.90 25.25 7.93
C ALA A 95 -7.10 25.59 6.66
N HIS A 96 -7.65 26.40 5.74
CA HIS A 96 -7.11 26.60 4.39
C HIS A 96 -5.64 27.03 4.39
N SER A 97 -5.32 28.10 5.12
CA SER A 97 -3.98 28.72 5.13
C SER A 97 -2.96 28.00 6.01
N LEU A 98 -3.40 27.08 6.87
CA LEU A 98 -2.52 26.44 7.84
C LEU A 98 -1.53 25.50 7.15
N LYS A 99 -0.29 25.57 7.61
CA LYS A 99 0.78 24.66 7.18
C LYS A 99 1.15 23.76 8.35
N GLY A 100 1.21 22.48 8.08
CA GLY A 100 1.65 21.52 9.09
C GLY A 100 3.18 21.49 9.26
N PRO A 101 3.67 20.75 10.26
CA PRO A 101 5.10 20.64 10.55
C PRO A 101 5.88 20.04 9.38
N LYS A 102 7.15 20.44 9.25
CA LYS A 102 8.06 19.89 8.25
C LYS A 102 8.27 18.39 8.50
N GLU A 103 8.10 17.60 7.46
CA GLU A 103 8.37 16.17 7.50
C GLU A 103 9.82 15.88 7.16
N SER A 104 10.49 15.07 7.98
CA SER A 104 11.71 14.43 7.55
C SER A 104 11.37 13.38 6.49
N LYS A 105 12.01 13.45 5.33
CA LYS A 105 11.90 12.41 4.29
C LYS A 105 13.13 11.49 4.40
N PRO A 106 13.06 10.43 5.20
CA PRO A 106 14.16 9.48 5.26
C PRO A 106 14.36 8.85 3.88
N LEU A 107 15.60 8.57 3.53
CA LEU A 107 15.90 7.86 2.30
C LEU A 107 15.16 6.51 2.27
N PRO A 108 14.64 6.11 1.11
CA PRO A 108 14.02 4.82 0.93
C PRO A 108 14.99 3.71 1.37
N GLN A 109 14.49 2.76 2.15
CA GLN A 109 15.26 1.59 2.55
C GLN A 109 14.94 0.44 1.57
N PHE A 110 15.98 -0.26 1.14
CA PHE A 110 15.89 -1.43 0.27
C PHE A 110 16.97 -2.44 0.67
N LEU A 111 16.82 -3.70 0.29
CA LEU A 111 17.82 -4.73 0.49
C LEU A 111 18.89 -4.63 -0.60
N LYS A 112 20.13 -4.92 -0.23
CA LYS A 112 21.22 -5.11 -1.19
C LYS A 112 21.01 -6.41 -1.97
N GLU A 113 21.61 -6.54 -3.13
CA GLU A 113 21.47 -7.74 -3.97
C GLU A 113 21.93 -9.00 -3.24
N ASN A 114 23.06 -8.94 -2.53
CA ASN A 114 23.55 -10.07 -1.74
C ASN A 114 22.60 -10.46 -0.59
N GLU A 115 21.93 -9.49 0.06
CA GLU A 115 20.91 -9.78 1.09
C GLU A 115 19.66 -10.45 0.46
N MET A 116 19.29 -10.04 -0.77
CA MET A 116 18.21 -10.70 -1.50
C MET A 116 18.60 -12.10 -1.98
N ASP A 117 19.81 -12.29 -2.48
CA ASP A 117 20.33 -13.60 -2.88
C ASP A 117 20.35 -14.58 -1.70
N GLU A 118 20.84 -14.13 -0.55
CA GLU A 118 20.77 -14.91 0.69
C GLU A 118 19.33 -15.25 1.07
N LEU A 119 18.43 -14.27 1.05
CA LEU A 119 17.02 -14.47 1.41
C LEU A 119 16.31 -15.45 0.48
N LEU A 120 16.68 -15.50 -0.79
CA LEU A 120 16.05 -16.37 -1.79
C LEU A 120 16.73 -17.74 -1.92
N ASP A 121 17.92 -17.94 -1.33
CA ASP A 121 18.59 -19.23 -1.33
C ASP A 121 17.66 -20.31 -0.74
N ARG A 122 17.39 -21.34 -1.54
CA ARG A 122 16.50 -22.45 -1.13
C ARG A 122 16.91 -23.08 0.19
N LYS A 123 18.20 -23.10 0.50
CA LYS A 123 18.76 -23.67 1.72
C LYS A 123 18.31 -22.95 3.00
N MET A 124 17.88 -21.70 2.89
CA MET A 124 17.34 -20.95 4.03
C MET A 124 15.92 -21.35 4.43
N TRP A 125 15.24 -22.14 3.61
CA TRP A 125 13.82 -22.44 3.76
C TRP A 125 13.57 -23.93 3.98
N GLY A 126 12.67 -24.26 4.91
CA GLY A 126 12.16 -25.60 5.05
C GLY A 126 11.16 -25.99 3.95
N ASP A 127 10.85 -27.28 3.88
CA ASP A 127 9.93 -27.82 2.87
C ASP A 127 8.46 -27.89 3.36
N ASP A 128 8.19 -27.41 4.58
CA ASP A 128 6.83 -27.34 5.10
C ASP A 128 6.02 -26.20 4.45
N TYR A 129 4.70 -26.34 4.58
CA TYR A 129 3.76 -25.39 3.97
C TYR A 129 4.02 -23.93 4.31
N ASN A 130 4.37 -23.64 5.58
CA ASN A 130 4.57 -22.26 6.04
C ASN A 130 5.84 -21.65 5.45
N ASN A 131 6.94 -22.41 5.37
CA ASN A 131 8.20 -21.97 4.75
C ASN A 131 8.03 -21.76 3.24
N VAL A 132 7.42 -22.70 2.56
CA VAL A 132 7.18 -22.58 1.11
C VAL A 132 6.25 -21.41 0.80
N ARG A 133 5.16 -21.22 1.56
CA ARG A 133 4.28 -20.07 1.45
C ARG A 133 5.02 -18.76 1.68
N ALA A 134 5.82 -18.68 2.73
CA ALA A 134 6.57 -17.48 3.07
C ALA A 134 7.59 -17.12 2.00
N ARG A 135 8.35 -18.10 1.48
CA ARG A 135 9.28 -17.90 0.38
C ARG A 135 8.56 -17.41 -0.87
N THR A 136 7.44 -18.02 -1.23
CA THR A 136 6.61 -17.60 -2.39
C THR A 136 6.13 -16.15 -2.24
N ILE A 137 5.71 -15.73 -1.04
CA ILE A 137 5.32 -14.34 -0.78
C ILE A 137 6.48 -13.37 -1.01
N ILE A 138 7.68 -13.70 -0.54
CA ILE A 138 8.87 -12.86 -0.73
C ILE A 138 9.21 -12.73 -2.22
N ILE A 139 9.23 -13.84 -2.95
CA ILE A 139 9.52 -13.84 -4.39
C ILE A 139 8.45 -13.04 -5.15
N LEU A 140 7.16 -13.22 -4.84
CA LEU A 140 6.07 -12.43 -5.43
C LEU A 140 6.30 -10.92 -5.29
N PHE A 141 6.66 -10.45 -4.09
CA PHE A 141 6.96 -9.03 -3.89
C PHE A 141 8.20 -8.58 -4.67
N TYR A 142 9.25 -9.39 -4.67
CA TYR A 142 10.52 -9.03 -5.29
C TYR A 142 10.44 -9.06 -6.81
N GLU A 143 9.80 -10.05 -7.43
CA GLU A 143 9.72 -10.13 -8.89
C GLU A 143 8.66 -9.21 -9.50
N THR A 144 7.62 -8.83 -8.75
CA THR A 144 6.52 -8.05 -9.35
C THR A 144 6.42 -6.62 -8.83
N GLY A 145 7.08 -6.32 -7.73
CA GLY A 145 6.98 -5.02 -7.07
C GLY A 145 5.55 -4.63 -6.66
N MET A 146 4.63 -5.58 -6.54
CA MET A 146 3.23 -5.31 -6.19
C MET A 146 3.05 -4.74 -4.79
N ARG A 147 1.90 -4.10 -4.53
CA ARG A 147 1.54 -3.63 -3.19
C ARG A 147 0.97 -4.76 -2.35
N LEU A 148 1.06 -4.61 -1.01
CA LEU A 148 0.47 -5.60 -0.09
C LEU A 148 -1.01 -5.90 -0.38
N SER A 149 -1.81 -4.87 -0.63
CA SER A 149 -3.24 -5.05 -0.95
C SER A 149 -3.47 -5.75 -2.29
N GLU A 150 -2.58 -5.56 -3.25
CA GLU A 150 -2.60 -6.21 -4.55
C GLU A 150 -2.26 -7.70 -4.40
N LEU A 151 -1.22 -8.03 -3.64
CA LEU A 151 -0.83 -9.42 -3.34
C LEU A 151 -1.95 -10.19 -2.64
N ILE A 152 -2.54 -9.60 -1.61
CA ILE A 152 -3.65 -10.21 -0.87
C ILE A 152 -4.88 -10.43 -1.77
N GLY A 153 -5.12 -9.50 -2.70
CA GLY A 153 -6.24 -9.55 -3.64
C GLY A 153 -6.10 -10.57 -4.76
N LEU A 154 -4.93 -11.21 -4.94
CA LEU A 154 -4.72 -12.17 -6.01
C LEU A 154 -5.56 -13.43 -5.81
N ASP A 155 -6.15 -13.88 -6.90
CA ASP A 155 -6.77 -15.21 -7.04
C ASP A 155 -5.85 -16.12 -7.90
N VAL A 156 -6.10 -17.43 -7.85
CA VAL A 156 -5.32 -18.40 -8.66
C VAL A 156 -5.46 -18.09 -10.15
N ASP A 157 -6.65 -17.69 -10.59
CA ASP A 157 -6.96 -17.38 -11.98
C ASP A 157 -6.29 -16.09 -12.50
N ASP A 158 -5.70 -15.29 -11.61
CA ASP A 158 -4.91 -14.12 -12.00
C ASP A 158 -3.50 -14.49 -12.48
N VAL A 159 -3.06 -15.75 -12.27
CA VAL A 159 -1.73 -16.24 -12.65
C VAL A 159 -1.79 -17.05 -13.94
N ASN A 160 -1.11 -16.59 -14.97
CA ASN A 160 -0.92 -17.35 -16.20
C ASN A 160 0.48 -17.97 -16.23
N PHE A 161 0.57 -19.27 -15.93
CA PHE A 161 1.84 -20.01 -15.89
C PHE A 161 2.49 -20.22 -17.26
N ILE A 162 1.68 -20.27 -18.35
CA ILE A 162 2.18 -20.48 -19.72
C ILE A 162 2.87 -19.22 -20.21
N LYS A 163 2.21 -18.06 -20.04
CA LYS A 163 2.74 -16.75 -20.45
C LYS A 163 3.70 -16.15 -19.43
N LYS A 164 3.78 -16.70 -18.21
CA LYS A 164 4.48 -16.14 -17.04
C LYS A 164 4.05 -14.70 -16.75
N GLU A 165 2.77 -14.52 -16.52
CA GLU A 165 2.14 -13.20 -16.33
C GLU A 165 1.16 -13.23 -15.16
N ILE A 166 1.13 -12.16 -14.37
CA ILE A 166 0.16 -11.97 -13.29
C ILE A 166 -0.68 -10.74 -13.59
N LYS A 167 -2.00 -10.91 -13.56
CA LYS A 167 -2.97 -9.82 -13.66
C LYS A 167 -3.18 -9.22 -12.27
N ILE A 168 -2.77 -7.98 -12.06
CA ILE A 168 -2.85 -7.30 -10.78
C ILE A 168 -3.94 -6.23 -10.83
N THR A 169 -4.90 -6.31 -9.91
CA THR A 169 -5.96 -5.30 -9.73
C THR A 169 -5.58 -4.33 -8.62
N GLY A 170 -5.42 -3.06 -8.96
CA GLY A 170 -5.02 -1.99 -8.06
C GLY A 170 -6.18 -1.08 -7.62
N LYS A 171 -5.83 0.08 -7.05
CA LYS A 171 -6.81 1.06 -6.56
C LYS A 171 -7.73 1.53 -7.70
N GLY A 172 -9.04 1.55 -7.44
CA GLY A 172 -10.06 1.96 -8.42
C GLY A 172 -10.26 0.93 -9.52
N SER A 173 -10.06 -0.35 -9.21
CA SER A 173 -10.22 -1.49 -10.13
C SER A 173 -9.36 -1.41 -11.40
N LYS A 174 -8.31 -0.57 -11.39
CA LYS A 174 -7.36 -0.52 -12.50
C LYS A 174 -6.52 -1.78 -12.52
N GLN A 175 -6.48 -2.43 -13.67
CA GLN A 175 -5.71 -3.66 -13.87
C GLN A 175 -4.41 -3.38 -14.60
N ARG A 176 -3.38 -4.17 -14.30
CA ARG A 176 -2.14 -4.25 -15.06
C ARG A 176 -1.66 -5.69 -15.10
N ILE A 177 -0.92 -6.02 -16.14
CA ILE A 177 -0.22 -7.30 -16.26
C ILE A 177 1.25 -7.07 -15.92
N VAL A 178 1.82 -7.94 -15.10
CA VAL A 178 3.24 -7.93 -14.74
C VAL A 178 3.83 -9.29 -15.12
N PRO A 179 4.92 -9.33 -15.90
CA PRO A 179 5.64 -10.57 -16.19
C PRO A 179 6.39 -11.07 -14.95
N PHE A 180 6.76 -12.35 -14.93
CA PHE A 180 7.59 -12.94 -13.89
C PHE A 180 8.51 -14.02 -14.44
N GLY A 181 9.56 -14.36 -13.69
CA GLY A 181 10.59 -15.30 -14.09
C GLY A 181 10.29 -16.76 -13.73
N ASP A 182 11.24 -17.64 -14.05
CA ASP A 182 11.12 -19.07 -13.76
C ASP A 182 11.22 -19.38 -12.26
N GLU A 183 11.92 -18.56 -11.48
CA GLU A 183 12.00 -18.76 -10.05
C GLU A 183 10.62 -18.61 -9.39
N LEU A 184 9.86 -17.57 -9.73
CA LEU A 184 8.51 -17.39 -9.22
C LEU A 184 7.56 -18.47 -9.76
N LYS A 185 7.69 -18.87 -11.03
CA LYS A 185 6.92 -19.97 -11.59
C LYS A 185 7.08 -21.24 -10.75
N ASN A 186 8.32 -21.62 -10.46
CA ASN A 186 8.63 -22.82 -9.68
C ASN A 186 8.12 -22.70 -8.24
N ALA A 187 8.34 -21.56 -7.58
CA ALA A 187 7.85 -21.30 -6.22
C ALA A 187 6.32 -21.36 -6.12
N LEU A 188 5.61 -20.78 -7.08
CA LEU A 188 4.15 -20.85 -7.15
C LEU A 188 3.65 -22.27 -7.37
N SER A 189 4.31 -23.04 -8.26
CA SER A 189 3.94 -24.42 -8.53
C SER A 189 4.13 -25.31 -7.30
N GLU A 190 5.26 -25.18 -6.61
CA GLU A 190 5.55 -25.89 -5.35
C GLU A 190 4.52 -25.51 -4.26
N TYR A 191 4.26 -24.22 -4.09
CA TYR A 191 3.28 -23.74 -3.12
C TYR A 191 1.88 -24.28 -3.40
N LEU A 192 1.40 -24.22 -4.63
CA LEU A 192 0.06 -24.70 -4.99
C LEU A 192 -0.09 -26.22 -4.82
N ALA A 193 0.95 -26.99 -5.10
CA ALA A 193 0.95 -28.42 -4.85
C ALA A 193 0.83 -28.75 -3.35
N LEU A 194 1.63 -28.09 -2.49
CA LEU A 194 1.55 -28.26 -1.04
C LEU A 194 0.23 -27.73 -0.48
N ARG A 195 -0.26 -26.59 -0.99
CA ARG A 195 -1.54 -26.03 -0.61
C ARG A 195 -2.69 -27.03 -0.81
N ALA A 196 -2.72 -27.68 -1.97
CA ALA A 196 -3.76 -28.66 -2.28
C ALA A 196 -3.76 -29.89 -1.33
N GLN A 197 -2.60 -30.23 -0.79
CA GLN A 197 -2.44 -31.38 0.11
C GLN A 197 -2.70 -31.02 1.59
N ARG A 198 -2.39 -29.77 2.00
CA ARG A 198 -2.31 -29.40 3.41
C ARG A 198 -3.45 -28.52 3.89
N VAL A 199 -4.15 -27.85 3.00
CA VAL A 199 -5.14 -26.83 3.36
C VAL A 199 -6.48 -27.14 2.70
N MET A 200 -7.54 -27.14 3.52
CA MET A 200 -8.91 -27.19 2.98
C MET A 200 -9.22 -25.84 2.31
N VAL A 201 -9.22 -25.81 0.98
CA VAL A 201 -9.43 -24.58 0.18
C VAL A 201 -10.86 -24.08 0.36
N ARG A 202 -11.03 -22.88 0.90
CA ARG A 202 -12.33 -22.23 1.14
C ARG A 202 -12.55 -20.95 0.31
N SER A 203 -11.58 -20.59 -0.52
CA SER A 203 -11.67 -19.39 -1.38
C SER A 203 -10.81 -19.56 -2.63
N GLY A 204 -11.10 -18.80 -3.69
CA GLY A 204 -10.27 -18.71 -4.91
C GLY A 204 -8.94 -17.98 -4.73
N ALA A 205 -8.66 -17.45 -3.53
CA ALA A 205 -7.44 -16.68 -3.26
C ALA A 205 -6.18 -17.47 -3.57
N LEU A 206 -5.18 -16.82 -4.15
CA LEU A 206 -3.88 -17.42 -4.41
C LEU A 206 -3.20 -17.84 -3.11
N LEU A 207 -3.12 -16.92 -2.14
CA LEU A 207 -2.46 -17.14 -0.86
C LEU A 207 -3.49 -17.43 0.26
N LEU A 208 -3.36 -18.59 0.90
CA LEU A 208 -4.25 -19.03 1.95
C LEU A 208 -3.55 -19.08 3.32
N GLU A 209 -4.31 -18.74 4.36
CA GLU A 209 -3.96 -19.08 5.74
C GLU A 209 -4.21 -20.58 6.01
N ASP A 210 -3.74 -21.07 7.15
CA ASP A 210 -3.82 -22.50 7.51
C ASP A 210 -5.25 -23.04 7.58
N LYS A 211 -6.22 -22.16 7.85
CA LYS A 211 -7.66 -22.49 7.88
C LYS A 211 -8.34 -22.47 6.49
N GLY A 212 -7.59 -22.17 5.42
CA GLY A 212 -8.07 -22.16 4.04
C GLY A 212 -8.76 -20.88 3.59
N GLY A 213 -8.81 -19.85 4.42
CA GLY A 213 -9.23 -18.51 4.04
C GLY A 213 -8.12 -17.71 3.38
N ARG A 214 -8.49 -16.58 2.78
CA ARG A 214 -7.52 -15.61 2.22
C ARG A 214 -6.66 -15.04 3.34
N MET A 215 -5.36 -14.92 3.12
CA MET A 215 -4.45 -14.31 4.09
C MET A 215 -4.80 -12.85 4.38
N SER A 216 -4.66 -12.47 5.64
CA SER A 216 -4.85 -11.09 6.08
C SER A 216 -3.61 -10.22 5.85
N PRO A 217 -3.77 -8.87 5.77
CA PRO A 217 -2.64 -7.94 5.71
C PRO A 217 -1.67 -8.06 6.88
N VAL A 218 -2.14 -8.46 8.05
CA VAL A 218 -1.33 -8.61 9.25
C VAL A 218 -0.41 -9.82 9.11
N GLN A 219 -0.95 -10.99 8.74
CA GLN A 219 -0.18 -12.21 8.53
C GLN A 219 0.93 -12.02 7.50
N VAL A 220 0.63 -11.40 6.36
CA VAL A 220 1.65 -11.15 5.31
C VAL A 220 2.74 -10.19 5.81
N ARG A 221 2.39 -9.15 6.59
CA ARG A 221 3.39 -8.25 7.16
C ARG A 221 4.31 -8.95 8.15
N GLU A 222 3.78 -9.81 9.02
CA GLU A 222 4.60 -10.57 9.98
C GLU A 222 5.53 -11.53 9.25
N ILE A 223 5.06 -12.29 8.25
CA ILE A 223 5.91 -13.14 7.42
C ILE A 223 7.06 -12.34 6.79
N VAL A 224 6.76 -11.20 6.17
CA VAL A 224 7.79 -10.36 5.55
C VAL A 224 8.77 -9.82 6.60
N LYS A 225 8.27 -9.33 7.74
CA LYS A 225 9.10 -8.79 8.82
C LYS A 225 10.06 -9.81 9.39
N GLU A 226 9.57 -11.00 9.71
CA GLU A 226 10.36 -12.11 10.26
C GLU A 226 11.46 -12.54 9.29
N ASN A 227 11.13 -12.75 8.02
CA ASN A 227 12.09 -13.23 7.05
C ASN A 227 13.12 -12.16 6.64
N LEU A 228 12.74 -10.89 6.51
CA LEU A 228 13.71 -9.81 6.31
C LEU A 228 14.65 -9.65 7.51
N ALA A 229 14.20 -9.97 8.73
CA ALA A 229 15.04 -9.89 9.91
C ALA A 229 16.21 -10.91 9.91
N ARG A 230 16.12 -11.96 9.09
CA ARG A 230 17.14 -13.01 8.96
C ARG A 230 18.38 -12.54 8.20
N VAL A 231 18.21 -11.59 7.27
CA VAL A 231 19.26 -11.19 6.31
C VAL A 231 19.63 -9.71 6.39
N CYS A 232 18.84 -8.85 7.03
CA CYS A 232 19.13 -7.43 7.07
C CYS A 232 18.85 -6.78 8.43
N SER A 233 19.61 -5.71 8.74
CA SER A 233 19.47 -4.89 9.96
C SER A 233 18.59 -3.65 9.77
N LEU A 234 17.83 -3.55 8.66
CA LEU A 234 16.98 -2.39 8.37
C LEU A 234 15.99 -2.12 9.50
N LYS A 235 15.81 -0.84 9.86
CA LYS A 235 14.84 -0.42 10.90
C LYS A 235 13.40 -0.77 10.53
N LYS A 236 13.04 -0.64 9.25
CA LYS A 236 11.72 -1.04 8.73
C LYS A 236 11.86 -2.29 7.88
N LYS A 237 11.13 -3.32 8.24
CA LYS A 237 11.04 -4.59 7.53
C LYS A 237 9.58 -4.79 7.11
N SER A 238 9.26 -4.49 5.85
CA SER A 238 7.87 -4.46 5.39
C SER A 238 7.76 -4.74 3.89
N PRO A 239 6.58 -5.09 3.38
CA PRO A 239 6.35 -5.25 1.94
C PRO A 239 6.78 -4.05 1.08
N HIS A 240 6.75 -2.84 1.64
CA HIS A 240 7.24 -1.65 0.94
C HIS A 240 8.76 -1.69 0.69
N VAL A 241 9.53 -2.29 1.60
CA VAL A 241 10.98 -2.45 1.42
C VAL A 241 11.24 -3.36 0.22
N LEU A 242 10.56 -4.51 0.10
CA LEU A 242 10.70 -5.42 -1.04
C LEU A 242 10.32 -4.75 -2.37
N ARG A 243 9.25 -3.96 -2.37
CA ARG A 243 8.87 -3.17 -3.56
C ARG A 243 9.92 -2.11 -3.91
N HIS A 244 10.54 -1.47 -2.92
CA HIS A 244 11.67 -0.55 -3.17
C HIS A 244 12.90 -1.30 -3.68
N THR A 245 13.16 -2.49 -3.14
CA THR A 245 14.24 -3.37 -3.62
C THR A 245 14.04 -3.74 -5.08
N PHE A 246 12.83 -4.19 -5.48
CA PHE A 246 12.48 -4.42 -6.88
C PHE A 246 12.74 -3.18 -7.75
N ALA A 247 12.25 -2.02 -7.32
CA ALA A 247 12.40 -0.79 -8.10
C ALA A 247 13.87 -0.39 -8.27
N THR A 248 14.67 -0.52 -7.20
CA THR A 248 16.10 -0.20 -7.20
C THR A 248 16.88 -1.19 -8.08
N ALA A 249 16.61 -2.50 -7.95
CA ALA A 249 17.24 -3.51 -8.78
C ALA A 249 16.97 -3.26 -10.27
N MET A 250 15.72 -3.05 -10.66
CA MET A 250 15.35 -2.71 -12.03
C MET A 250 16.09 -1.48 -12.58
N LEU A 251 16.18 -0.40 -11.79
CA LEU A 251 16.89 0.82 -12.19
C LEU A 251 18.40 0.60 -12.31
N ASN A 252 19.01 -0.14 -11.39
CA ASN A 252 20.44 -0.45 -11.39
C ASN A 252 20.84 -1.28 -12.63
N HIS A 253 19.92 -2.11 -13.12
CA HIS A 253 20.10 -2.93 -14.32
C HIS A 253 19.55 -2.25 -15.60
N GLY A 254 19.37 -0.93 -15.58
CA GLY A 254 19.10 -0.14 -16.77
C GLY A 254 17.64 -0.02 -17.19
N ALA A 255 16.68 -0.45 -16.37
CA ALA A 255 15.28 -0.22 -16.70
C ALA A 255 14.95 1.29 -16.74
N GLY A 256 14.33 1.74 -17.82
CA GLY A 256 13.85 3.10 -17.92
C GLY A 256 12.78 3.43 -16.86
N ILE A 257 12.85 4.63 -16.30
CA ILE A 257 11.96 5.07 -15.20
C ILE A 257 10.46 5.01 -15.59
N GLU A 258 10.13 5.25 -16.85
CA GLU A 258 8.74 5.19 -17.35
C GLU A 258 8.22 3.74 -17.39
N SER A 259 9.04 2.79 -17.85
CA SER A 259 8.71 1.37 -17.84
C SER A 259 8.50 0.88 -16.42
N LEU A 260 9.38 1.27 -15.49
CA LEU A 260 9.24 0.95 -14.08
C LEU A 260 7.96 1.54 -13.46
N LYS A 261 7.61 2.79 -13.75
CA LYS A 261 6.36 3.41 -13.30
C LYS A 261 5.14 2.62 -13.78
N ARG A 262 5.15 2.14 -15.03
CA ARG A 262 4.08 1.31 -15.61
C ARG A 262 3.97 -0.04 -14.91
N LEU A 263 5.08 -0.76 -14.72
CA LEU A 263 5.13 -2.03 -13.97
C LEU A 263 4.60 -1.86 -12.54
N LEU A 264 4.98 -0.79 -11.87
CA LEU A 264 4.55 -0.50 -10.50
C LEU A 264 3.10 0.03 -10.40
N GLY A 265 2.47 0.42 -11.49
CA GLY A 265 1.11 0.97 -11.48
C GLY A 265 1.02 2.31 -10.74
N HIS A 266 1.91 3.27 -11.02
CA HIS A 266 1.85 4.63 -10.48
C HIS A 266 0.78 5.44 -11.21
N ALA A 267 -0.26 5.87 -10.50
CA ALA A 267 -1.50 6.46 -11.00
C ALA A 267 -1.40 7.90 -11.57
N LYS A 268 -0.21 8.49 -11.71
CA LYS A 268 -0.02 9.82 -12.31
C LYS A 268 0.41 9.72 -13.77
N LEU A 269 -0.26 8.94 -14.57
CA LEU A 269 -0.35 9.13 -16.01
C LEU A 269 -1.83 9.38 -16.29
N SER A 270 -2.15 10.62 -16.59
CA SER A 270 -3.45 11.01 -17.14
C SER A 270 -3.65 10.26 -18.44
N THR A 271 -4.87 9.79 -18.64
CA THR A 271 -5.40 9.08 -19.80
C THR A 271 -5.26 7.55 -19.78
N THR A 272 -6.38 6.97 -20.05
CA THR A 272 -6.65 5.58 -20.40
C THR A 272 -5.86 5.25 -21.68
N GLU A 273 -4.56 5.07 -21.57
CA GLU A 273 -3.81 4.39 -22.61
C GLU A 273 -4.24 2.94 -22.59
N ILE A 274 -5.05 2.58 -23.58
CA ILE A 274 -5.38 1.22 -23.94
C ILE A 274 -4.04 0.50 -24.07
N TYR A 275 -3.81 -0.51 -23.21
CA TYR A 275 -2.65 -1.39 -23.33
C TYR A 275 -2.72 -2.07 -24.70
N THR A 276 -2.01 -1.55 -25.68
CA THR A 276 -1.80 -2.24 -26.95
C THR A 276 -0.84 -3.39 -26.70
N HIS A 277 -1.00 -4.50 -27.40
CA HIS A 277 -0.07 -5.65 -27.32
C HIS A 277 1.40 -5.22 -27.46
N THR A 278 1.68 -4.26 -28.31
CA THR A 278 3.04 -3.71 -28.55
C THR A 278 3.65 -3.07 -27.30
N THR A 279 2.85 -2.37 -26.48
CA THR A 279 3.33 -1.72 -25.26
C THR A 279 3.66 -2.76 -24.16
N PHE A 280 2.90 -3.86 -24.10
CA PHE A 280 3.14 -4.91 -23.11
C PHE A 280 4.39 -5.72 -23.45
N GLU A 281 4.61 -6.08 -24.72
CA GLU A 281 5.82 -6.77 -25.16
C GLU A 281 7.10 -5.95 -24.90
N GLN A 282 7.03 -4.64 -25.05
CA GLN A 282 8.14 -3.75 -24.67
C GLN A 282 8.40 -3.77 -23.16
N LEU A 283 7.37 -3.75 -22.33
CA LEU A 283 7.52 -3.85 -20.87
C LEU A 283 8.11 -5.20 -20.46
N LYS A 284 7.70 -6.27 -21.12
CA LYS A 284 8.21 -7.62 -20.90
C LYS A 284 9.70 -7.74 -21.24
N ARG A 285 10.15 -7.14 -22.36
CA ARG A 285 11.58 -7.07 -22.70
C ARG A 285 12.37 -6.32 -21.64
N VAL A 286 11.93 -5.11 -21.26
CA VAL A 286 12.59 -4.34 -20.20
C VAL A 286 12.66 -5.12 -18.90
N TYR A 287 11.60 -5.87 -18.56
CA TYR A 287 11.59 -6.72 -17.37
C TYR A 287 12.65 -7.84 -17.49
N ILE A 288 12.67 -8.57 -18.60
CA ILE A 288 13.62 -9.67 -18.82
C ILE A 288 15.07 -9.17 -18.82
N GLU A 289 15.34 -8.00 -19.41
CA GLU A 289 16.68 -7.43 -19.48
C GLU A 289 17.18 -6.85 -18.16
N ALA A 290 16.26 -6.32 -17.32
CA ALA A 290 16.65 -5.56 -16.14
C ALA A 290 16.32 -6.25 -14.81
N HIS A 291 15.49 -7.29 -14.77
CA HIS A 291 15.23 -7.98 -13.51
C HIS A 291 16.26 -9.06 -13.25
N PRO A 292 16.97 -9.07 -12.09
CA PRO A 292 18.06 -10.01 -11.83
C PRO A 292 17.67 -11.50 -11.88
N ARG A 293 16.37 -11.77 -11.81
CA ARG A 293 15.80 -13.15 -11.76
C ARG A 293 14.66 -13.38 -12.76
N ALA A 294 14.69 -12.65 -13.88
CA ALA A 294 13.73 -12.81 -14.96
C ALA A 294 13.90 -14.13 -15.72
#